data_e8aedc5516cdb6747eca08e6a5a1f960
#
_entry.id   e8aedc5516cdb6747eca08e6a5a1f960
#
_cell.length_a   1.000
_cell.length_b   1.000
_cell.length_c   1.000
_cell.angle_alpha   90.00
_cell.angle_beta   90.00
_cell.angle_gamma   90.00
#
_symmetry.space_group_name_H-M   'P 1'
#
loop_
_entity.id
_entity.type
_entity.pdbx_description
1 polymer ?
#
loop_
_entity_poly.entity_id
_entity_poly.type
_entity_poly.pdbx_seq_one_letter_code
_entity_poly.pdbx_strand_id
1 'polypeptide(L)'
;DMRAEYLGEKKPAYAGRLLSRDLHLTDFEIPGESAWAGKTLLELNLGKKYGVHVVSILRGKRRINIPGGSIRLFPMDKIQVIGTDDQLNTFAEEMSHVAVIDSGVFEKSEMTLKQLLIDTDSAFLGKTLRESGIRDKYHCLIAGVERGGEALMTPDVNVPFEEGDVVWVVGENEDVYRLIGQNCDRKR
;
A
#
# COMPACT_ATOMS: atom_id res chain seq x y z
N ASP A 1 28.60 -1.73 -2.28
CA ASP A 1 28.23 -1.54 -2.07
C ASP A 1 28.07 -1.46 -1.91
N MET A 2 27.75 -1.49 -2.16
CA MET A 2 27.18 -1.35 -1.95
C MET A 2 26.91 -1.46 -2.07
N ARG A 3 26.68 -1.71 -2.43
CA ARG A 3 26.07 -1.97 -2.54
C ARG A 3 26.00 -2.69 -2.74
N ALA A 4 26.06 -3.09 -3.09
CA ALA A 4 25.68 -3.55 -3.18
C ALA A 4 25.65 -3.91 -3.12
N GLU A 5 25.67 -3.70 -3.22
CA GLU A 5 25.35 -3.78 -2.95
C GLU A 5 25.32 -3.93 -3.00
N TYR A 6 25.48 -4.16 -3.61
CA TYR A 6 25.05 -4.29 -3.53
C TYR A 6 25.21 -4.90 -3.83
N LEU A 7 25.38 -5.27 -4.23
CA LEU A 7 25.25 -5.87 -4.21
C LEU A 7 25.04 -6.61 -4.50
N GLY A 8 24.74 -7.08 -4.92
CA GLY A 8 24.41 -7.68 -4.94
C GLY A 8 24.09 -8.59 -4.93
N GLU A 9 23.89 -9.19 -4.75
CA GLU A 9 23.27 -9.89 -4.44
C GLU A 9 22.22 -10.03 -4.56
N LYS A 10 21.70 -10.37 -4.83
CA LYS A 10 20.60 -10.25 -4.64
C LYS A 10 19.94 -10.18 -3.97
N LYS A 11 20.08 -9.96 -4.33
CA LYS A 11 19.54 -9.87 -3.30
C LYS A 11 18.33 -9.80 -3.30
N PRO A 12 17.97 -10.49 -2.80
CA PRO A 12 16.65 -10.40 -2.78
C PRO A 12 16.36 -9.05 -2.52
N ALA A 13 16.07 -8.78 -3.47
CA ALA A 13 15.52 -7.74 -3.44
C ALA A 13 15.31 -7.25 -2.21
N TYR A 14 15.80 -6.47 -1.82
CA TYR A 14 15.44 -5.90 -0.66
C TYR A 14 15.57 -6.80 0.40
N ALA A 15 16.39 -7.76 0.25
CA ALA A 15 16.69 -8.40 1.40
C ALA A 15 16.83 -7.32 2.33
N GLY A 16 15.93 -7.04 2.93
CA GLY A 16 15.99 -6.15 3.94
C GLY A 16 15.46 -4.79 3.67
N ARG A 17 15.69 -4.14 2.62
CA ARG A 17 15.28 -2.75 2.49
C ARG A 17 14.29 -2.53 1.37
N LEU A 18 13.15 -1.96 1.72
CA LEU A 18 12.19 -1.50 0.76
C LEU A 18 12.40 0.00 0.57
N LEU A 19 12.62 0.40 -0.65
CA LEU A 19 12.77 1.82 -0.98
C LEU A 19 11.48 2.31 -1.62
N SER A 20 11.16 3.58 -1.43
CA SER A 20 9.92 4.12 -2.00
C SER A 20 9.86 3.95 -3.52
N ARG A 21 11.00 3.96 -4.19
CA ARG A 21 11.06 3.74 -5.63
C ARG A 21 10.73 2.31 -6.04
N ASP A 22 10.70 1.38 -5.07
CA ASP A 22 10.40 -0.02 -5.36
C ASP A 22 8.91 -0.30 -5.34
N LEU A 23 8.14 0.65 -4.88
CA LEU A 23 6.69 0.57 -4.85
C LEU A 23 6.11 1.38 -5.98
N HIS A 24 5.24 0.75 -6.75
CA HIS A 24 4.63 1.37 -7.91
C HIS A 24 3.11 1.28 -7.85
N LEU A 25 2.46 2.27 -8.44
CA LEU A 25 1.01 2.27 -8.61
C LEU A 25 0.70 1.85 -10.04
N THR A 26 -0.16 0.87 -10.20
CA THR A 26 -0.55 0.38 -11.52
C THR A 26 -2.06 0.28 -11.58
N ASP A 27 -2.62 0.63 -12.72
CA ASP A 27 -4.07 0.63 -12.92
C ASP A 27 -4.51 -0.62 -13.66
N PHE A 28 -5.62 -1.22 -13.20
CA PHE A 28 -6.22 -2.39 -13.83
C PHE A 28 -7.71 -2.17 -13.99
N GLU A 29 -8.31 -2.86 -14.95
CA GLU A 29 -9.76 -2.86 -15.10
C GLU A 29 -10.29 -4.26 -14.86
N ILE A 30 -11.36 -4.38 -14.08
CA ILE A 30 -12.00 -5.66 -13.79
C ILE A 30 -12.87 -6.04 -15.00
N PRO A 31 -12.55 -7.13 -15.70
CA PRO A 31 -13.35 -7.55 -16.85
C PRO A 31 -14.76 -7.96 -16.44
N GLY A 32 -15.67 -7.85 -17.38
CA GLY A 32 -17.06 -8.21 -17.13
C GLY A 32 -17.26 -9.66 -16.69
N GLU A 33 -16.37 -10.54 -17.12
CA GLU A 33 -16.46 -11.97 -16.80
C GLU A 33 -15.45 -12.41 -15.75
N SER A 34 -14.86 -11.46 -15.03
CA SER A 34 -13.88 -11.80 -14.02
C SER A 34 -14.48 -12.55 -12.85
N ALA A 35 -13.75 -13.56 -12.38
CA ALA A 35 -14.13 -14.28 -11.17
C ALA A 35 -14.09 -13.38 -9.93
N TRP A 36 -13.48 -12.22 -10.03
CA TRP A 36 -13.38 -11.25 -8.94
C TRP A 36 -14.59 -10.34 -8.85
N ALA A 37 -15.39 -10.28 -9.92
CA ALA A 37 -16.60 -9.48 -9.92
C ALA A 37 -17.57 -10.04 -8.87
N GLY A 38 -18.09 -9.15 -8.04
CA GLY A 38 -18.99 -9.53 -6.96
C GLY A 38 -18.31 -9.92 -5.66
N LYS A 39 -16.99 -9.99 -5.62
CA LYS A 39 -16.27 -10.34 -4.40
C LYS A 39 -15.77 -9.10 -3.67
N THR A 40 -15.71 -9.18 -2.35
CA THR A 40 -15.16 -8.09 -1.54
C THR A 40 -13.65 -8.16 -1.54
N LEU A 41 -13.01 -7.04 -1.22
CA LEU A 41 -11.55 -7.01 -1.09
C LEU A 41 -11.08 -7.97 0.00
N LEU A 42 -11.86 -8.11 1.07
CA LEU A 42 -11.53 -9.04 2.15
C LEU A 42 -11.54 -10.48 1.65
N GLU A 43 -12.56 -10.87 0.88
CA GLU A 43 -12.65 -12.21 0.31
C GLU A 43 -11.49 -12.50 -0.63
N LEU A 44 -11.07 -11.51 -1.41
CA LEU A 44 -9.98 -11.66 -2.36
C LEU A 44 -8.63 -11.77 -1.67
N ASN A 45 -8.48 -11.11 -0.52
CA ASN A 45 -7.28 -11.20 0.32
C ASN A 45 -5.98 -10.95 -0.45
N LEU A 46 -5.98 -9.89 -1.23
CA LEU A 46 -4.89 -9.58 -2.16
C LEU A 46 -3.56 -9.30 -1.45
N GLY A 47 -3.62 -8.67 -0.28
CA GLY A 47 -2.42 -8.40 0.50
C GLY A 47 -1.70 -9.67 0.89
N LYS A 48 -2.44 -10.66 1.35
CA LYS A 48 -1.83 -11.92 1.79
C LYS A 48 -1.40 -12.79 0.62
N LYS A 49 -2.18 -12.80 -0.46
CA LYS A 49 -1.88 -13.65 -1.61
C LYS A 49 -0.76 -13.10 -2.48
N TYR A 50 -0.75 -11.79 -2.71
CA TYR A 50 0.19 -11.18 -3.67
C TYR A 50 1.04 -10.07 -3.08
N GLY A 51 0.75 -9.64 -1.86
CA GLY A 51 1.46 -8.53 -1.24
C GLY A 51 1.08 -7.16 -1.79
N VAL A 52 -0.01 -7.09 -2.55
CA VAL A 52 -0.45 -5.84 -3.17
C VAL A 52 -1.67 -5.27 -2.43
N HIS A 53 -1.89 -3.98 -2.58
CA HIS A 53 -3.02 -3.31 -1.95
C HIS A 53 -3.77 -2.48 -2.98
N VAL A 54 -5.10 -2.53 -2.93
CA VAL A 54 -5.93 -1.65 -3.75
C VAL A 54 -6.04 -0.32 -3.02
N VAL A 55 -5.53 0.74 -3.65
CA VAL A 55 -5.51 2.06 -3.03
C VAL A 55 -6.67 2.94 -3.48
N SER A 56 -7.26 2.64 -4.63
CA SER A 56 -8.38 3.41 -5.14
C SER A 56 -9.20 2.58 -6.12
N ILE A 57 -10.50 2.84 -6.16
CA ILE A 57 -11.40 2.24 -7.15
C ILE A 57 -12.12 3.38 -7.84
N LEU A 58 -12.15 3.35 -9.18
CA LEU A 58 -12.96 4.28 -9.97
C LEU A 58 -14.10 3.49 -10.60
N ARG A 59 -15.31 3.82 -10.21
CA ARG A 59 -16.54 3.18 -10.69
C ARG A 59 -17.38 4.23 -11.40
N GLY A 60 -17.33 4.20 -12.73
CA GLY A 60 -17.92 5.29 -13.49
C GLY A 60 -17.21 6.59 -13.16
N LYS A 61 -17.93 7.53 -12.57
CA LYS A 61 -17.35 8.81 -12.14
C LYS A 61 -17.07 8.86 -10.64
N ARG A 62 -17.44 7.80 -9.94
CA ARG A 62 -17.27 7.75 -8.48
C ARG A 62 -15.91 7.18 -8.11
N ARG A 63 -15.17 7.91 -7.29
CA ARG A 63 -13.88 7.43 -6.80
C ARG A 63 -14.00 7.02 -5.34
N ILE A 64 -13.47 5.83 -5.04
CA ILE A 64 -13.43 5.30 -3.67
C ILE A 64 -11.95 5.17 -3.31
N ASN A 65 -11.44 6.07 -2.47
CA ASN A 65 -10.04 6.06 -2.06
C ASN A 65 -9.89 5.28 -0.76
N ILE A 66 -8.82 4.50 -0.68
CA ILE A 66 -8.51 3.62 0.45
C ILE A 66 -9.75 2.78 0.80
N PRO A 67 -10.19 1.93 -0.13
CA PRO A 67 -11.40 1.13 0.09
C PRO A 67 -11.21 0.14 1.23
N GLY A 68 -12.23 -0.01 2.04
CA GLY A 68 -12.24 -0.99 3.12
C GLY A 68 -12.46 -2.40 2.60
N GLY A 69 -12.19 -3.39 3.45
CA GLY A 69 -12.32 -4.80 3.06
C GLY A 69 -13.71 -5.22 2.66
N SER A 70 -14.73 -4.51 3.14
CA SER A 70 -16.13 -4.83 2.81
C SER A 70 -16.56 -4.31 1.44
N ILE A 71 -15.73 -3.49 0.80
CA ILE A 71 -16.05 -2.98 -0.53
C ILE A 71 -16.00 -4.12 -1.54
N ARG A 72 -17.04 -4.20 -2.36
CA ARG A 72 -17.18 -5.25 -3.37
C ARG A 72 -16.75 -4.71 -4.72
N LEU A 73 -15.99 -5.51 -5.47
CA LEU A 73 -15.62 -5.15 -6.83
C LEU A 73 -16.73 -5.48 -7.80
N PHE A 74 -16.89 -4.66 -8.80
CA PHE A 74 -17.88 -4.88 -9.86
C PHE A 74 -17.19 -4.90 -11.23
N PRO A 75 -17.86 -5.51 -12.22
CA PRO A 75 -17.33 -5.48 -13.58
C PRO A 75 -17.09 -4.03 -14.03
N MET A 76 -16.00 -3.84 -14.76
CA MET A 76 -15.58 -2.55 -15.31
C MET A 76 -15.09 -1.54 -14.26
N ASP A 77 -14.96 -1.95 -12.99
CA ASP A 77 -14.27 -1.11 -12.02
C ASP A 77 -12.82 -0.95 -12.45
N LYS A 78 -12.31 0.25 -12.33
CA LYS A 78 -10.88 0.51 -12.54
C LYS A 78 -10.24 0.61 -11.17
N ILE A 79 -9.24 -0.22 -10.92
CA ILE A 79 -8.57 -0.25 -9.63
C ILE A 79 -7.14 0.23 -9.76
N GLN A 80 -6.69 0.98 -8.78
CA GLN A 80 -5.29 1.39 -8.68
C GLN A 80 -4.66 0.56 -7.56
N VAL A 81 -3.58 -0.14 -7.88
CA VAL A 81 -2.96 -1.13 -7.00
C VAL A 81 -1.52 -0.74 -6.75
N ILE A 82 -1.06 -0.84 -5.51
CA ILE A 82 0.34 -0.58 -5.15
C ILE A 82 1.04 -1.87 -4.77
N GLY A 83 2.28 -2.01 -5.22
CA GLY A 83 3.14 -3.14 -4.90
C GLY A 83 4.50 -2.97 -5.53
N THR A 84 5.39 -3.93 -5.31
CA THR A 84 6.68 -3.98 -6.03
C THR A 84 6.43 -4.52 -7.42
N ASP A 85 7.42 -4.36 -8.32
CA ASP A 85 7.30 -4.85 -9.68
C ASP A 85 7.00 -6.34 -9.72
N ASP A 86 7.70 -7.14 -8.91
CA ASP A 86 7.50 -8.60 -8.89
C ASP A 86 6.10 -8.95 -8.40
N GLN A 87 5.61 -8.26 -7.40
CA GLN A 87 4.28 -8.48 -6.87
C GLN A 87 3.21 -8.10 -7.88
N LEU A 88 3.39 -6.97 -8.55
CA LEU A 88 2.45 -6.51 -9.57
C LEU A 88 2.45 -7.43 -10.79
N ASN A 89 3.61 -7.97 -11.17
CA ASN A 89 3.71 -8.91 -12.28
C ASN A 89 2.98 -10.22 -11.94
N THR A 90 3.18 -10.74 -10.74
CA THR A 90 2.49 -11.95 -10.29
C THR A 90 0.99 -11.74 -10.24
N PHE A 91 0.59 -10.57 -9.72
CA PHE A 91 -0.81 -10.19 -9.66
C PHE A 91 -1.43 -10.12 -11.07
N ALA A 92 -0.73 -9.49 -12.00
CA ALA A 92 -1.19 -9.36 -13.39
C ALA A 92 -1.33 -10.71 -14.09
N GLU A 93 -0.39 -11.62 -13.83
CA GLU A 93 -0.44 -12.96 -14.41
C GLU A 93 -1.67 -13.73 -13.92
N GLU A 94 -1.93 -13.64 -12.62
CA GLU A 94 -3.08 -14.32 -12.02
C GLU A 94 -4.39 -13.73 -12.54
N MET A 95 -4.36 -12.47 -12.89
CA MET A 95 -5.51 -11.76 -13.46
C MET A 95 -5.37 -11.65 -14.97
N SER A 96 -5.08 -12.74 -15.64
CA SER A 96 -4.77 -12.76 -17.08
C SER A 96 -5.84 -12.10 -17.96
N HIS A 97 -7.03 -11.89 -17.43
CA HIS A 97 -8.12 -11.26 -18.17
C HIS A 97 -8.33 -9.80 -17.81
N VAL A 98 -7.48 -9.25 -16.94
CA VAL A 98 -7.59 -7.86 -16.56
C VAL A 98 -6.68 -7.03 -17.45
N ALA A 99 -7.24 -6.09 -18.17
CA ALA A 99 -6.44 -5.22 -19.01
C ALA A 99 -5.72 -4.18 -18.14
N VAL A 100 -4.43 -4.05 -18.37
CA VAL A 100 -3.69 -2.93 -17.78
C VAL A 100 -4.11 -1.68 -18.54
N ILE A 101 -4.53 -0.67 -17.81
CA ILE A 101 -4.97 0.56 -18.45
C ILE A 101 -3.79 1.52 -18.52
N ASP A 102 -3.43 1.87 -19.72
CA ASP A 102 -2.50 2.97 -19.93
C ASP A 102 -3.35 4.23 -19.88
N SER A 103 -3.62 4.69 -18.69
CA SER A 103 -4.75 5.56 -18.61
C SER A 103 -4.46 6.90 -18.06
N GLY A 104 -5.07 7.85 -18.57
CA GLY A 104 -5.25 9.09 -17.87
C GLY A 104 -6.29 9.02 -16.75
N VAL A 105 -6.82 7.86 -16.42
CA VAL A 105 -7.88 7.75 -15.44
C VAL A 105 -7.38 8.16 -14.05
N PHE A 106 -6.19 7.73 -13.69
CA PHE A 106 -5.54 8.11 -12.43
C PHE A 106 -4.33 9.00 -12.65
N GLU A 107 -4.19 9.61 -13.82
CA GLU A 107 -3.00 10.39 -14.16
C GLU A 107 -2.74 11.54 -13.19
N LYS A 108 -3.79 12.08 -12.62
CA LYS A 108 -3.69 13.12 -11.62
C LYS A 108 -4.11 12.55 -10.27
N SER A 109 -3.55 11.40 -9.95
CA SER A 109 -3.89 10.75 -8.70
C SER A 109 -3.64 11.69 -7.53
N GLU A 110 -4.62 11.79 -6.67
CA GLU A 110 -4.49 12.50 -5.42
C GLU A 110 -3.77 11.67 -4.39
N MET A 111 -3.42 10.45 -4.76
CA MET A 111 -2.78 9.50 -3.85
C MET A 111 -1.29 9.79 -3.75
N THR A 112 -0.78 9.78 -2.54
CA THR A 112 0.62 10.08 -2.24
C THR A 112 1.20 8.93 -1.43
N LEU A 113 2.42 8.52 -1.79
CA LEU A 113 3.18 7.53 -1.05
C LEU A 113 4.31 8.26 -0.31
N LYS A 114 4.37 8.10 1.01
CA LYS A 114 5.41 8.70 1.83
C LYS A 114 5.93 7.73 2.87
N GLN A 115 7.15 7.99 3.33
CA GLN A 115 7.75 7.24 4.42
C GLN A 115 7.49 7.94 5.74
N LEU A 116 7.18 7.17 6.75
CA LEU A 116 6.96 7.66 8.10
C LEU A 116 7.95 6.95 9.02
N LEU A 117 8.86 7.72 9.62
CA LEU A 117 9.84 7.14 10.54
C LEU A 117 9.27 7.11 11.96
N ILE A 118 9.34 5.95 12.58
CA ILE A 118 8.93 5.79 13.97
C ILE A 118 10.19 5.92 14.84
N ASP A 119 10.36 7.07 15.44
CA ASP A 119 11.50 7.31 16.33
C ASP A 119 11.02 7.52 17.75
N THR A 120 11.92 7.89 18.65
CA THR A 120 11.59 8.06 20.07
C THR A 120 10.56 9.14 20.32
N ASP A 121 10.40 10.07 19.38
CA ASP A 121 9.45 11.18 19.51
C ASP A 121 8.17 10.95 18.74
N SER A 122 8.06 9.82 18.08
CA SER A 122 6.88 9.52 17.27
C SER A 122 5.65 9.32 18.14
N ALA A 123 4.55 9.91 17.71
CA ALA A 123 3.25 9.74 18.39
C ALA A 123 2.75 8.30 18.29
N PHE A 124 3.24 7.54 17.32
CA PHE A 124 2.78 6.18 17.06
C PHE A 124 3.66 5.09 17.69
N LEU A 125 4.76 5.49 18.31
CA LEU A 125 5.66 4.53 18.96
C LEU A 125 4.91 3.74 20.04
N GLY A 126 4.98 2.42 19.97
CA GLY A 126 4.33 1.54 20.93
C GLY A 126 2.85 1.27 20.66
N LYS A 127 2.29 1.92 19.65
CA LYS A 127 0.90 1.68 19.26
C LYS A 127 0.85 0.64 18.15
N THR A 128 -0.20 -0.19 18.17
CA THR A 128 -0.44 -1.12 17.08
C THR A 128 -0.96 -0.35 15.87
N LEU A 129 -0.96 -0.98 14.72
CA LEU A 129 -1.53 -0.41 13.51
C LEU A 129 -2.95 0.09 13.77
N ARG A 130 -3.73 -0.74 14.45
CA ARG A 130 -5.12 -0.40 14.77
C ARG A 130 -5.21 0.81 15.70
N GLU A 131 -4.40 0.82 16.75
CA GLU A 131 -4.40 1.91 17.74
C GLU A 131 -3.89 3.23 17.18
N SER A 132 -3.02 3.15 16.17
CA SER A 132 -2.45 4.35 15.56
C SER A 132 -3.51 5.20 14.87
N GLY A 133 -4.59 4.58 14.42
CA GLY A 133 -5.63 5.28 13.68
C GLY A 133 -5.24 5.63 12.26
N ILE A 134 -4.12 5.13 11.77
CA ILE A 134 -3.63 5.46 10.43
C ILE A 134 -4.70 5.19 9.38
N ARG A 135 -5.38 4.04 9.48
CA ARG A 135 -6.45 3.71 8.55
C ARG A 135 -7.76 4.39 8.91
N ASP A 136 -8.19 4.25 10.15
CA ASP A 136 -9.54 4.68 10.54
C ASP A 136 -9.64 6.19 10.77
N LYS A 137 -8.61 6.79 11.34
CA LYS A 137 -8.62 8.21 11.68
C LYS A 137 -8.04 9.07 10.55
N TYR A 138 -6.96 8.60 9.93
CA TYR A 138 -6.27 9.39 8.91
C TYR A 138 -6.59 8.95 7.49
N HIS A 139 -7.36 7.89 7.35
CA HIS A 139 -7.79 7.38 6.05
C HIS A 139 -6.59 7.09 5.13
N CYS A 140 -5.53 6.53 5.70
CA CYS A 140 -4.34 6.13 4.96
C CYS A 140 -4.15 4.63 5.01
N LEU A 141 -3.46 4.11 4.02
CA LEU A 141 -3.13 2.69 3.93
C LEU A 141 -1.65 2.52 4.26
N ILE A 142 -1.30 1.46 4.97
CA ILE A 142 0.09 1.09 5.14
C ILE A 142 0.45 0.10 4.04
N ALA A 143 1.37 0.52 3.17
CA ALA A 143 1.82 -0.31 2.06
C ALA A 143 2.95 -1.25 2.45
N GLY A 144 3.63 -0.95 3.55
CA GLY A 144 4.69 -1.81 4.05
C GLY A 144 5.38 -1.20 5.25
N VAL A 145 6.09 -2.03 5.99
CA VAL A 145 6.89 -1.61 7.15
C VAL A 145 8.26 -2.26 7.03
N GLU A 146 9.31 -1.48 7.21
CA GLU A 146 10.66 -2.03 7.30
C GLU A 146 11.06 -2.06 8.77
N ARG A 147 11.44 -3.22 9.25
CA ARG A 147 11.88 -3.42 10.64
C ARG A 147 13.10 -4.35 10.64
N GLY A 148 14.17 -3.89 11.27
CA GLY A 148 15.36 -4.74 11.41
C GLY A 148 15.97 -5.16 10.10
N GLY A 149 15.82 -4.36 9.06
CA GLY A 149 16.36 -4.67 7.75
C GLY A 149 15.44 -5.55 6.90
N GLU A 150 14.24 -5.85 7.37
CA GLU A 150 13.29 -6.66 6.62
C GLU A 150 12.04 -5.86 6.29
N ALA A 151 11.54 -6.06 5.08
CA ALA A 151 10.33 -5.39 4.62
C ALA A 151 9.13 -6.32 4.80
N LEU A 152 8.11 -5.83 5.48
CA LEU A 152 6.86 -6.54 5.71
C LEU A 152 5.77 -5.84 4.91
N MET A 153 5.28 -6.50 3.86
CA MET A 153 4.28 -5.89 2.97
C MET A 153 2.87 -5.97 3.53
N THR A 154 2.63 -6.90 4.44
CA THR A 154 1.33 -7.05 5.10
C THR A 154 1.56 -7.20 6.59
N PRO A 155 1.91 -6.08 7.27
CA PRO A 155 2.20 -6.16 8.70
C PRO A 155 0.96 -6.53 9.51
N ASP A 156 1.18 -7.25 10.60
CA ASP A 156 0.12 -7.66 11.50
C ASP A 156 -0.43 -6.42 12.23
N VAL A 157 -1.74 -6.25 12.19
CA VAL A 157 -2.41 -5.08 12.79
C VAL A 157 -2.31 -5.04 14.30
N ASN A 158 -1.93 -6.15 14.92
CA ASN A 158 -1.85 -6.26 16.39
C ASN A 158 -0.41 -6.12 16.91
N VAL A 159 0.56 -5.91 16.05
CA VAL A 159 1.96 -5.75 16.48
C VAL A 159 2.28 -4.27 16.61
N PRO A 160 2.78 -3.83 17.78
CA PRO A 160 3.10 -2.42 17.98
C PRO A 160 4.27 -1.95 17.13
N PHE A 161 4.23 -0.68 16.75
CA PHE A 161 5.38 -0.06 16.08
C PHE A 161 6.54 0.04 17.06
N GLU A 162 7.73 -0.17 16.54
CA GLU A 162 8.97 -0.08 17.31
C GLU A 162 9.84 1.05 16.79
N GLU A 163 10.70 1.53 17.66
CA GLU A 163 11.67 2.57 17.27
C GLU A 163 12.50 2.06 16.10
N GLY A 164 12.66 2.90 15.09
CA GLY A 164 13.42 2.55 13.90
C GLY A 164 12.59 2.00 12.76
N ASP A 165 11.31 1.72 13.02
CA ASP A 165 10.42 1.26 11.94
C ASP A 165 10.28 2.36 10.89
N VAL A 166 10.32 1.96 9.62
CA VAL A 166 10.01 2.84 8.51
C VAL A 166 8.71 2.34 7.91
N VAL A 167 7.70 3.20 7.86
CA VAL A 167 6.36 2.83 7.43
C VAL A 167 6.05 3.55 6.12
N TRP A 168 5.65 2.79 5.10
CA TRP A 168 5.21 3.39 3.83
C TRP A 168 3.70 3.57 3.90
N VAL A 169 3.27 4.83 3.82
CA VAL A 169 1.85 5.18 3.91
C VAL A 169 1.37 5.77 2.59
N VAL A 170 0.16 5.40 2.22
CA VAL A 170 -0.49 5.88 1.00
C VAL A 170 -1.84 6.45 1.39
N GLY A 171 -2.16 7.60 0.82
CA GLY A 171 -3.44 8.24 1.04
C GLY A 171 -3.53 9.49 0.20
N GLU A 172 -4.63 10.22 0.34
CA GLU A 172 -4.74 11.51 -0.31
C GLU A 172 -3.75 12.47 0.31
N ASN A 173 -3.27 13.43 -0.47
CA ASN A 173 -2.22 14.36 -0.04
C ASN A 173 -2.49 14.96 1.34
N GLU A 174 -3.69 15.49 1.54
CA GLU A 174 -4.03 16.13 2.81
C GLU A 174 -3.96 15.18 3.99
N ASP A 175 -4.43 13.97 3.78
CA ASP A 175 -4.46 12.95 4.83
C ASP A 175 -3.06 12.51 5.20
N VAL A 176 -2.20 12.29 4.20
CA VAL A 176 -0.82 11.87 4.43
C VAL A 176 -0.03 12.94 5.16
N TYR A 177 -0.17 14.21 4.74
CA TYR A 177 0.54 15.30 5.40
C TYR A 177 0.05 15.51 6.82
N ARG A 178 -1.24 15.35 7.06
CA ARG A 178 -1.78 15.43 8.41
C ARG A 178 -1.23 14.30 9.29
N LEU A 179 -1.11 13.11 8.73
CA LEU A 179 -0.53 11.96 9.43
C LEU A 179 0.93 12.20 9.79
N ILE A 180 1.72 12.72 8.85
CA ILE A 180 3.12 13.02 9.08
C ILE A 180 3.27 14.08 10.17
N GLY A 181 2.43 15.11 10.14
CA GLY A 181 2.42 16.14 11.18
C GLY A 181 2.14 15.57 12.54
N GLN A 182 1.16 14.66 12.64
CA GLN A 182 0.80 14.04 13.90
C GLN A 182 1.93 13.16 14.44
N ASN A 183 2.68 12.51 13.56
CA ASN A 183 3.80 11.67 13.97
C ASN A 183 4.87 12.49 14.69
N CYS A 184 5.01 13.76 14.35
CA CYS A 184 6.00 14.65 14.94
C CYS A 184 5.49 15.44 16.14
N ASP A 185 4.20 15.36 16.44
CA ASP A 185 3.57 16.22 17.46
C ASP A 185 3.82 15.79 18.90
N ARG A 186 4.40 14.62 19.11
CA ARG A 186 4.62 14.12 20.46
C ARG A 186 5.51 15.04 21.30
N LYS A 187 6.39 15.80 20.65
CA LYS A 187 7.28 16.73 21.34
C LYS A 187 6.59 17.99 21.83
N ARG A 188 5.38 18.19 21.39
CA ARG A 188 4.61 19.40 21.73
C ARG A 188 3.56 19.08 22.77
#